data_245221cbc00f6ff2d1c88f22c0067fa6
#
_entry.id   245221cbc00f6ff2d1c88f22c0067fa6
#
_cell.length_a   1.000
_cell.length_b   1.000
_cell.length_c   1.000
_cell.angle_alpha   90.00
_cell.angle_beta   90.00
_cell.angle_gamma   90.00
#
_symmetry.space_group_name_H-M   'P 1'
#
loop_
_entity.id
_entity.type
_entity.pdbx_description
1 polymer ?
#
loop_
_entity_poly.entity_id
_entity_poly.type
_entity_poly.pdbx_seq_one_letter_code
_entity_poly.pdbx_strand_id
1 'polypeptide(L)'
;MLFRSVKTLWQLYDGLFVESVLMHYPNRTTICISSQAGCGMACPFCATGQLGLKRNLSAAEIVSQVQLGSIYAATGQLPDGPSRLSNIVFMGMGEPLANFKAVLQSIHAIHELPPNGLGISARNITVSTVGLVPKINELAKIGLPVRLAVSLHAPNDELRNTLVPVNQRYPIKEIGRAHV
;
A
#
# COMPACT_ATOMS: atom_id res chain seq x y z
N MET A 1 1.55 9.06 -26.74
CA MET A 1 1.25 9.10 -25.28
C MET A 1 2.38 8.36 -24.58
N LEU A 2 3.31 9.05 -23.94
CA LEU A 2 4.39 8.41 -23.20
C LEU A 2 3.81 7.80 -21.89
N PHE A 3 4.14 6.55 -21.60
CA PHE A 3 3.77 5.93 -20.34
C PHE A 3 4.45 6.69 -19.19
N ARG A 4 3.65 7.26 -18.29
CA ARG A 4 4.12 8.00 -17.12
C ARG A 4 4.27 7.13 -15.88
N SER A 5 4.45 5.83 -16.06
CA SER A 5 4.62 4.89 -14.97
C SER A 5 5.77 3.92 -15.23
N VAL A 6 6.47 3.57 -14.15
CA VAL A 6 7.55 2.58 -14.14
C VAL A 6 7.19 1.52 -13.13
N LYS A 7 7.06 0.28 -13.60
CA LYS A 7 6.87 -0.89 -12.75
C LYS A 7 8.24 -1.50 -12.46
N THR A 8 8.53 -1.70 -11.19
CA THR A 8 9.76 -2.33 -10.70
C THR A 8 9.45 -3.67 -10.07
N LEU A 9 10.18 -4.70 -10.48
CA LEU A 9 10.18 -6.00 -9.85
C LEU A 9 11.38 -6.08 -8.89
N TRP A 10 11.11 -6.34 -7.61
CA TRP A 10 12.11 -6.45 -6.56
C TRP A 10 12.34 -7.91 -6.23
N GLN A 11 13.58 -8.37 -6.31
CA GLN A 11 13.97 -9.64 -5.73
C GLN A 11 14.37 -9.42 -4.27
N LEU A 12 13.70 -10.11 -3.37
CA LEU A 12 13.97 -10.08 -1.94
C LEU A 12 15.13 -11.03 -1.60
N TYR A 13 15.70 -10.89 -0.40
CA TYR A 13 16.86 -11.66 0.05
C TYR A 13 16.63 -13.18 0.05
N ASP A 14 15.39 -13.62 0.16
CA ASP A 14 14.97 -15.02 0.16
C ASP A 14 14.53 -15.55 -1.21
N GLY A 15 14.76 -14.76 -2.27
CA GLY A 15 14.41 -15.10 -3.65
C GLY A 15 12.95 -14.85 -4.03
N LEU A 16 12.09 -14.40 -3.10
CA LEU A 16 10.73 -13.99 -3.42
C LEU A 16 10.73 -12.67 -4.19
N PHE A 17 9.63 -12.41 -4.88
CA PHE A 17 9.46 -11.20 -5.68
C PHE A 17 8.26 -10.40 -5.22
N VAL A 18 8.41 -9.06 -5.23
CA VAL A 18 7.31 -8.10 -5.07
C VAL A 18 7.43 -7.00 -6.10
N GLU A 19 6.35 -6.27 -6.30
CA GLU A 19 6.28 -5.22 -7.30
C GLU A 19 6.00 -3.87 -6.66
N SER A 20 6.55 -2.81 -7.24
CA SER A 20 6.12 -1.44 -7.01
C SER A 20 5.89 -0.70 -8.33
N VAL A 21 5.06 0.35 -8.30
CA VAL A 21 4.79 1.16 -9.49
C VAL A 21 4.97 2.63 -9.14
N LEU A 22 5.93 3.27 -9.82
CA LEU A 22 6.12 4.71 -9.75
C LEU A 22 5.30 5.37 -10.85
N MET A 23 4.44 6.32 -10.48
CA MET A 23 3.50 7.01 -11.38
C MET A 23 3.78 8.49 -11.34
N HIS A 24 4.04 9.10 -12.50
CA HIS A 24 4.26 10.52 -12.63
C HIS A 24 3.02 11.21 -13.22
N TYR A 25 2.59 12.26 -12.55
CA TYR A 25 1.50 13.15 -12.97
C TYR A 25 2.02 14.60 -13.00
N PRO A 26 1.39 15.52 -13.74
CA PRO A 26 1.86 16.91 -13.85
C PRO A 26 2.12 17.60 -12.50
N ASN A 27 1.32 17.28 -11.48
CA ASN A 27 1.37 17.95 -10.17
C ASN A 27 1.82 17.05 -9.02
N ARG A 28 2.16 15.77 -9.27
CA ARG A 28 2.57 14.83 -8.23
C ARG A 28 3.27 13.62 -8.80
N THR A 29 4.16 13.05 -8.01
CA THR A 29 4.72 11.72 -8.26
C THR A 29 4.29 10.80 -7.12
N THR A 30 3.70 9.67 -7.47
CA THR A 30 3.13 8.70 -6.53
C THR A 30 3.83 7.36 -6.69
N ILE A 31 4.17 6.70 -5.59
CA ILE A 31 4.60 5.31 -5.62
C ILE A 31 3.54 4.40 -4.99
N CYS A 32 3.20 3.34 -5.72
CA CYS A 32 2.43 2.21 -5.24
C CYS A 32 3.39 1.14 -4.74
N ILE A 33 3.29 0.75 -3.48
CA ILE A 33 4.22 -0.17 -2.81
C ILE A 33 3.51 -1.42 -2.30
N SER A 34 4.29 -2.50 -2.19
CA SER A 34 3.87 -3.79 -1.65
C SER A 34 4.14 -3.88 -0.15
N SER A 35 3.29 -4.61 0.57
CA SER A 35 3.40 -4.87 2.00
C SER A 35 3.61 -6.35 2.35
N GLN A 36 3.38 -7.25 1.41
CA GLN A 36 3.55 -8.70 1.56
C GLN A 36 4.08 -9.31 0.27
N ALA A 37 4.80 -10.42 0.38
CA ALA A 37 5.05 -11.33 -0.74
C ALA A 37 3.86 -12.29 -0.82
N GLY A 38 3.02 -12.14 -1.87
CA GLY A 38 1.71 -12.77 -1.95
C GLY A 38 0.66 -12.07 -1.09
N CYS A 39 -0.53 -12.70 -0.92
CA CYS A 39 -1.62 -12.15 -0.11
C CYS A 39 -2.52 -13.28 0.42
N GLY A 40 -2.87 -13.22 1.71
CA GLY A 40 -3.73 -14.21 2.35
C GLY A 40 -5.24 -13.96 2.24
N MET A 41 -5.66 -12.89 1.55
CA MET A 41 -7.10 -12.52 1.46
C MET A 41 -7.88 -13.37 0.45
N ALA A 42 -7.20 -14.09 -0.43
CA ALA A 42 -7.77 -15.06 -1.39
C ALA A 42 -8.89 -14.48 -2.27
N CYS A 43 -8.83 -13.20 -2.62
CA CYS A 43 -9.79 -12.58 -3.54
C CYS A 43 -9.63 -13.22 -4.94
N PRO A 44 -10.70 -13.83 -5.54
CA PRO A 44 -10.58 -14.62 -6.76
C PRO A 44 -10.20 -13.81 -8.01
N PHE A 45 -10.47 -12.50 -8.01
CA PHE A 45 -10.07 -11.61 -9.11
C PHE A 45 -8.62 -11.09 -9.00
N CYS A 46 -7.93 -11.32 -7.87
CA CYS A 46 -6.63 -10.75 -7.58
C CYS A 46 -5.51 -11.78 -7.82
N ALA A 47 -4.62 -11.52 -8.80
CA ALA A 47 -3.50 -12.42 -9.09
C ALA A 47 -2.62 -12.67 -7.85
N THR A 48 -2.34 -11.63 -7.06
CA THR A 48 -1.57 -11.74 -5.81
C THR A 48 -2.30 -12.61 -4.77
N GLY A 49 -3.64 -12.52 -4.69
CA GLY A 49 -4.45 -13.35 -3.80
C GLY A 49 -4.42 -14.83 -4.18
N GLN A 50 -4.35 -15.13 -5.47
CA GLN A 50 -4.24 -16.52 -5.98
C GLN A 50 -2.89 -17.17 -5.69
N LEU A 51 -1.82 -16.39 -5.55
CA LEU A 51 -0.49 -16.88 -5.18
C LEU A 51 -0.40 -17.33 -3.71
N GLY A 52 -1.40 -16.97 -2.89
CA GLY A 52 -1.38 -17.14 -1.45
C GLY A 52 -0.31 -16.26 -0.77
N LEU A 53 -0.36 -16.20 0.55
CA LEU A 53 0.64 -15.49 1.35
C LEU A 53 1.91 -16.32 1.47
N LYS A 54 3.04 -15.73 1.13
CA LYS A 54 4.38 -16.32 1.39
C LYS A 54 4.93 -15.79 2.71
N ARG A 55 5.05 -14.46 2.84
CA ARG A 55 5.38 -13.78 4.09
C ARG A 55 5.03 -12.30 4.08
N ASN A 56 5.03 -11.72 5.25
CA ASN A 56 5.03 -10.27 5.43
C ASN A 56 6.38 -9.66 5.03
N LEU A 57 6.36 -8.45 4.45
CA LEU A 57 7.57 -7.64 4.30
C LEU A 57 7.94 -7.01 5.64
N SER A 58 9.23 -6.85 5.88
CA SER A 58 9.73 -6.02 6.96
C SER A 58 9.51 -4.52 6.68
N ALA A 59 9.55 -3.69 7.71
CA ALA A 59 9.47 -2.24 7.53
C ALA A 59 10.60 -1.71 6.62
N ALA A 60 11.81 -2.27 6.72
CA ALA A 60 12.94 -1.90 5.87
C ALA A 60 12.66 -2.21 4.39
N GLU A 61 12.13 -3.40 4.06
CA GLU A 61 11.77 -3.76 2.68
C GLU A 61 10.67 -2.86 2.10
N ILE A 62 9.72 -2.42 2.95
CA ILE A 62 8.69 -1.46 2.55
C ILE A 62 9.30 -0.08 2.28
N VAL A 63 10.13 0.43 3.19
CA VAL A 63 10.79 1.75 3.08
C VAL A 63 11.75 1.78 1.89
N SER A 64 12.48 0.70 1.62
CA SER A 64 13.40 0.60 0.48
C SER A 64 12.71 0.84 -0.86
N GLN A 65 11.47 0.36 -1.03
CA GLN A 65 10.68 0.65 -2.25
C GLN A 65 10.47 2.15 -2.43
N VAL A 66 10.17 2.87 -1.32
CA VAL A 66 9.97 4.32 -1.33
C VAL A 66 11.26 5.08 -1.59
N GLN A 67 12.35 4.70 -0.93
CA GLN A 67 13.66 5.34 -1.09
C GLN A 67 14.16 5.24 -2.53
N LEU A 68 14.16 4.05 -3.10
CA LEU A 68 14.62 3.82 -4.47
C LEU A 68 13.69 4.49 -5.49
N GLY A 69 12.38 4.47 -5.25
CA GLY A 69 11.42 5.23 -6.07
C GLY A 69 11.65 6.74 -6.01
N SER A 70 12.03 7.26 -4.83
CA SER A 70 12.38 8.68 -4.65
C SER A 70 13.65 9.05 -5.42
N ILE A 71 14.69 8.20 -5.35
CA ILE A 71 15.94 8.39 -6.09
C ILE A 71 15.66 8.36 -7.60
N TYR A 72 14.90 7.37 -8.07
CA TYR A 72 14.53 7.24 -9.48
C TYR A 72 13.78 8.47 -10.00
N ALA A 73 12.84 8.99 -9.22
CA ALA A 73 12.11 10.20 -9.56
C ALA A 73 13.04 11.43 -9.63
N ALA A 74 13.95 11.56 -8.67
CA ALA A 74 14.88 12.69 -8.58
C ALA A 74 15.97 12.71 -9.67
N THR A 75 16.34 11.54 -10.22
CA THR A 75 17.38 11.43 -11.27
C THR A 75 16.90 11.77 -12.68
N GLY A 76 15.63 12.16 -12.85
CA GLY A 76 15.11 12.57 -14.15
C GLY A 76 14.84 11.44 -15.14
N GLN A 77 14.77 10.21 -14.67
CA GLN A 77 14.50 9.02 -15.49
C GLN A 77 13.00 8.88 -15.85
N LEU A 78 12.15 9.70 -15.22
CA LEU A 78 10.73 9.81 -15.59
C LEU A 78 10.55 10.74 -16.80
N PRO A 79 9.51 10.54 -17.62
CA PRO A 79 9.09 11.54 -18.60
C PRO A 79 8.88 12.90 -17.90
N ASP A 80 9.20 13.98 -18.56
CA ASP A 80 9.12 15.35 -18.04
C ASP A 80 10.25 15.74 -17.02
N GLY A 81 11.26 14.88 -16.82
CA GLY A 81 12.48 15.19 -16.06
C GLY A 81 12.38 14.90 -14.57
N PRO A 82 13.34 15.44 -13.76
CA PRO A 82 13.39 15.21 -12.33
C PRO A 82 12.12 15.65 -11.62
N SER A 83 11.65 14.82 -10.69
CA SER A 83 10.46 15.12 -9.89
C SER A 83 10.65 14.67 -8.43
N ARG A 84 9.88 15.27 -7.53
CA ARG A 84 9.87 14.86 -6.12
C ARG A 84 8.77 13.83 -5.89
N LEU A 85 9.11 12.70 -5.28
CA LEU A 85 8.11 11.76 -4.76
C LEU A 85 7.30 12.44 -3.66
N SER A 86 6.00 12.57 -3.86
CA SER A 86 5.11 13.30 -2.96
C SER A 86 4.03 12.44 -2.30
N ASN A 87 3.65 11.32 -2.93
CA ASN A 87 2.54 10.49 -2.49
C ASN A 87 2.91 9.01 -2.47
N ILE A 88 2.37 8.30 -1.48
CA ILE A 88 2.58 6.86 -1.31
C ILE A 88 1.23 6.18 -1.16
N VAL A 89 1.05 5.07 -1.87
CA VAL A 89 -0.16 4.25 -1.74
C VAL A 89 0.23 2.79 -1.48
N PHE A 90 -0.28 2.21 -0.43
CA PHE A 90 -0.15 0.78 -0.11
C PHE A 90 -1.22 0.01 -0.90
N MET A 91 -1.03 -0.08 -2.21
CA MET A 91 -1.96 -0.72 -3.16
C MET A 91 -1.26 -1.72 -4.08
N GLY A 92 -0.03 -2.13 -3.72
CA GLY A 92 0.70 -3.20 -4.39
C GLY A 92 0.31 -4.57 -3.88
N MET A 93 1.29 -5.47 -3.74
CA MET A 93 1.04 -6.84 -3.27
C MET A 93 0.81 -6.88 -1.76
N GLY A 94 -0.22 -7.65 -1.35
CA GLY A 94 -0.56 -7.90 0.05
C GLY A 94 -1.71 -7.06 0.60
N GLU A 95 -2.19 -7.46 1.76
CA GLU A 95 -3.12 -6.69 2.59
C GLU A 95 -2.33 -5.92 3.66
N PRO A 96 -2.22 -4.58 3.56
CA PRO A 96 -1.39 -3.80 4.47
C PRO A 96 -1.77 -3.97 5.94
N LEU A 97 -3.07 -4.04 6.24
CA LEU A 97 -3.52 -4.18 7.62
C LEU A 97 -3.31 -5.60 8.20
N ALA A 98 -3.03 -6.61 7.36
CA ALA A 98 -2.57 -7.91 7.82
C ALA A 98 -1.08 -7.90 8.22
N ASN A 99 -0.30 -6.94 7.70
CA ASN A 99 1.09 -6.68 8.10
C ASN A 99 1.21 -5.40 8.95
N PHE A 100 0.27 -5.17 9.84
CA PHE A 100 0.04 -3.91 10.53
C PHE A 100 1.29 -3.31 11.18
N LYS A 101 2.04 -4.12 11.93
CA LYS A 101 3.24 -3.65 12.66
C LYS A 101 4.31 -3.08 11.73
N ALA A 102 4.66 -3.81 10.68
CA ALA A 102 5.70 -3.37 9.74
C ALA A 102 5.22 -2.18 8.88
N VAL A 103 3.94 -2.18 8.49
CA VAL A 103 3.33 -1.04 7.78
C VAL A 103 3.36 0.21 8.64
N LEU A 104 2.97 0.13 9.91
CA LEU A 104 3.02 1.26 10.83
C LEU A 104 4.45 1.78 11.04
N GLN A 105 5.41 0.89 11.27
CA GLN A 105 6.82 1.25 11.38
C GLN A 105 7.35 1.92 10.10
N SER A 106 6.95 1.44 8.94
CA SER A 106 7.33 2.06 7.66
C SER A 106 6.71 3.45 7.48
N ILE A 107 5.46 3.64 7.90
CA ILE A 107 4.78 4.95 7.85
C ILE A 107 5.54 5.96 8.73
N HIS A 108 5.96 5.59 9.94
CA HIS A 108 6.76 6.46 10.80
C HIS A 108 8.09 6.83 10.13
N ALA A 109 8.86 5.85 9.64
CA ALA A 109 10.14 6.11 8.97
C ALA A 109 10.00 6.97 7.69
N ILE A 110 8.88 6.86 6.98
CA ILE A 110 8.57 7.67 5.80
C ILE A 110 8.17 9.09 6.19
N HIS A 111 7.40 9.23 7.28
CA HIS A 111 6.82 10.51 7.69
C HIS A 111 7.80 11.39 8.47
N GLU A 112 8.63 10.81 9.32
CA GLU A 112 9.60 11.55 10.12
C GLU A 112 10.50 12.42 9.24
N LEU A 113 10.92 13.54 9.80
CA LEU A 113 11.82 14.48 9.09
C LEU A 113 13.24 13.92 9.00
N PRO A 114 14.00 14.28 7.95
CA PRO A 114 15.42 13.96 7.88
C PRO A 114 16.18 14.52 9.11
N PRO A 115 17.22 13.82 9.61
CA PRO A 115 17.82 12.61 9.03
C PRO A 115 17.12 11.29 9.40
N ASN A 116 16.12 11.30 10.29
CA ASN A 116 15.49 10.09 10.84
C ASN A 116 14.46 9.46 9.88
N GLY A 117 13.94 10.24 8.93
CA GLY A 117 12.94 9.78 7.98
C GLY A 117 13.03 10.46 6.63
N LEU A 118 12.03 10.24 5.78
CA LEU A 118 11.99 10.74 4.40
C LEU A 118 11.25 12.08 4.26
N GLY A 119 10.63 12.60 5.31
CA GLY A 119 9.91 13.88 5.32
C GLY A 119 8.66 13.92 4.43
N ILE A 120 8.04 12.77 4.17
CA ILE A 120 6.79 12.71 3.39
C ILE A 120 5.61 12.80 4.35
N SER A 121 4.75 13.81 4.16
CA SER A 121 3.60 14.02 5.04
C SER A 121 2.70 12.79 5.12
N ALA A 122 2.27 12.41 6.33
CA ALA A 122 1.33 11.31 6.55
C ALA A 122 0.00 11.52 5.79
N ARG A 123 -0.42 12.75 5.54
CA ARG A 123 -1.60 13.09 4.71
C ARG A 123 -1.46 12.64 3.24
N ASN A 124 -0.25 12.39 2.79
CA ASN A 124 0.07 11.93 1.44
C ASN A 124 0.32 10.42 1.38
N ILE A 125 0.11 9.72 2.50
CA ILE A 125 0.19 8.26 2.58
C ILE A 125 -1.23 7.69 2.62
N THR A 126 -1.55 6.80 1.69
CA THR A 126 -2.83 6.09 1.64
C THR A 126 -2.61 4.61 1.96
N VAL A 127 -3.30 4.12 2.97
CA VAL A 127 -3.35 2.69 3.31
C VAL A 127 -4.64 2.11 2.74
N SER A 128 -4.53 1.16 1.83
CA SER A 128 -5.69 0.42 1.31
C SER A 128 -5.95 -0.84 2.13
N THR A 129 -7.20 -1.24 2.23
CA THR A 129 -7.58 -2.48 2.90
C THR A 129 -8.85 -3.08 2.31
N VAL A 130 -8.95 -4.39 2.33
CA VAL A 130 -10.21 -5.10 2.04
C VAL A 130 -11.20 -5.05 3.20
N GLY A 131 -10.87 -4.40 4.32
CA GLY A 131 -11.79 -4.19 5.44
C GLY A 131 -11.52 -5.07 6.67
N LEU A 132 -10.28 -5.15 7.12
CA LEU A 132 -9.93 -5.77 8.40
C LEU A 132 -10.35 -4.84 9.56
N VAL A 133 -11.64 -4.84 9.92
CA VAL A 133 -12.28 -3.91 10.87
C VAL A 133 -11.51 -3.71 12.17
N PRO A 134 -11.01 -4.75 12.88
CA PRO A 134 -10.23 -4.54 14.08
C PRO A 134 -8.96 -3.70 13.83
N LYS A 135 -8.32 -3.86 12.66
CA LYS A 135 -7.10 -3.13 12.30
C LYS A 135 -7.38 -1.72 11.78
N ILE A 136 -8.55 -1.49 11.19
CA ILE A 136 -9.02 -0.12 10.89
C ILE A 136 -9.19 0.66 12.20
N ASN A 137 -9.86 0.08 13.20
CA ASN A 137 -10.04 0.68 14.52
C ASN A 137 -8.71 0.93 15.25
N GLU A 138 -7.73 0.02 15.09
CA GLU A 138 -6.40 0.17 15.66
C GLU A 138 -5.63 1.31 14.97
N LEU A 139 -5.71 1.41 13.63
CA LEU A 139 -5.10 2.48 12.86
C LEU A 139 -5.67 3.86 13.23
N ALA A 140 -6.99 3.96 13.44
CA ALA A 140 -7.66 5.18 13.84
C ALA A 140 -7.16 5.73 15.19
N LYS A 141 -6.80 4.84 16.13
CA LYS A 141 -6.30 5.22 17.47
C LYS A 141 -4.87 5.77 17.46
N ILE A 142 -4.11 5.57 16.40
CA ILE A 142 -2.71 5.99 16.32
C ILE A 142 -2.57 7.52 16.19
N GLY A 143 -3.61 8.20 15.68
CA GLY A 143 -3.60 9.65 15.52
C GLY A 143 -2.74 10.18 14.36
N LEU A 144 -2.21 9.31 13.50
CA LEU A 144 -1.53 9.71 12.27
C LEU A 144 -2.57 10.06 11.19
N PRO A 145 -2.47 11.21 10.52
CA PRO A 145 -3.44 11.65 9.51
C PRO A 145 -3.22 10.96 8.15
N VAL A 146 -3.03 9.64 8.15
CA VAL A 146 -2.99 8.85 6.91
C VAL A 146 -4.38 8.74 6.30
N ARG A 147 -4.44 8.53 4.99
CA ARG A 147 -5.70 8.26 4.30
C ARG A 147 -6.00 6.77 4.32
N LEU A 148 -7.24 6.41 4.61
CA LEU A 148 -7.73 5.05 4.47
C LEU A 148 -8.49 4.92 3.15
N ALA A 149 -8.19 3.87 2.38
CA ALA A 149 -8.94 3.50 1.19
C ALA A 149 -9.51 2.09 1.39
N VAL A 150 -10.82 1.93 1.27
CA VAL A 150 -11.47 0.62 1.37
C VAL A 150 -11.70 0.04 -0.03
N SER A 151 -11.15 -1.14 -0.27
CA SER A 151 -11.40 -1.94 -1.47
C SER A 151 -12.78 -2.60 -1.37
N LEU A 152 -13.80 -1.84 -1.76
CA LEU A 152 -15.20 -2.24 -1.56
C LEU A 152 -15.65 -3.33 -2.54
N HIS A 153 -15.36 -3.16 -3.82
CA HIS A 153 -15.60 -4.09 -4.95
C HIS A 153 -17.04 -4.48 -5.24
N ALA A 154 -18.00 -4.28 -4.31
CA ALA A 154 -19.39 -4.64 -4.49
C ALA A 154 -20.32 -3.70 -3.70
N PRO A 155 -21.55 -3.47 -4.17
CA PRO A 155 -22.51 -2.57 -3.52
C PRO A 155 -23.25 -3.23 -2.34
N ASN A 156 -23.18 -4.55 -2.19
CA ASN A 156 -23.87 -5.31 -1.15
C ASN A 156 -23.01 -6.50 -0.68
N ASP A 157 -23.38 -7.08 0.47
CA ASP A 157 -22.64 -8.17 1.09
C ASP A 157 -22.78 -9.49 0.30
N GLU A 158 -23.89 -9.73 -0.37
CA GLU A 158 -24.10 -10.95 -1.16
C GLU A 158 -23.04 -11.08 -2.25
N LEU A 159 -22.91 -10.07 -3.10
CA LEU A 159 -21.88 -10.05 -4.14
C LEU A 159 -20.48 -9.94 -3.54
N ARG A 160 -20.31 -9.13 -2.48
CA ARG A 160 -19.01 -8.95 -1.86
C ARG A 160 -18.45 -10.24 -1.25
N ASN A 161 -19.29 -11.10 -0.71
CA ASN A 161 -18.89 -12.40 -0.18
C ASN A 161 -18.24 -13.31 -1.23
N THR A 162 -18.63 -13.17 -2.50
CA THR A 162 -18.04 -13.93 -3.61
C THR A 162 -16.73 -13.35 -4.09
N LEU A 163 -16.54 -12.03 -3.97
CA LEU A 163 -15.35 -11.31 -4.47
C LEU A 163 -14.28 -11.11 -3.39
N VAL A 164 -14.69 -10.92 -2.14
CA VAL A 164 -13.80 -10.60 -1.03
C VAL A 164 -14.15 -11.51 0.16
N PRO A 165 -13.52 -12.68 0.28
CA PRO A 165 -13.92 -13.71 1.27
C PRO A 165 -13.95 -13.21 2.72
N VAL A 166 -13.10 -12.27 3.10
CA VAL A 166 -13.07 -11.70 4.44
C VAL A 166 -14.35 -10.92 4.80
N ASN A 167 -15.19 -10.59 3.80
CA ASN A 167 -16.49 -9.94 4.02
C ASN A 167 -17.45 -10.79 4.87
N GLN A 168 -17.34 -12.12 4.78
CA GLN A 168 -18.12 -13.02 5.64
C GLN A 168 -17.87 -12.77 7.13
N ARG A 169 -16.67 -12.29 7.48
CA ARG A 169 -16.31 -11.94 8.84
C ARG A 169 -16.56 -10.47 9.17
N TYR A 170 -16.35 -9.57 8.20
CA TYR A 170 -16.47 -8.13 8.38
C TYR A 170 -17.34 -7.56 7.24
N PRO A 171 -18.68 -7.58 7.38
CA PRO A 171 -19.60 -7.08 6.38
C PRO A 171 -19.51 -5.56 6.20
N ILE A 172 -20.04 -5.05 5.08
CA ILE A 172 -19.97 -3.63 4.69
C ILE A 172 -20.41 -2.69 5.82
N LYS A 173 -21.47 -3.06 6.55
CA LYS A 173 -21.98 -2.26 7.68
C LYS A 173 -20.93 -2.07 8.80
N GLU A 174 -20.12 -3.09 9.09
CA GLU A 174 -19.06 -2.98 10.11
C GLU A 174 -17.90 -2.14 9.61
N ILE A 175 -17.52 -2.28 8.35
CA ILE A 175 -16.48 -1.45 7.72
C ILE A 175 -16.90 0.03 7.77
N GLY A 176 -18.16 0.34 7.43
CA GLY A 176 -18.70 1.69 7.49
C GLY A 176 -18.65 2.30 8.90
N ARG A 177 -18.91 1.50 9.95
CA ARG A 177 -18.81 1.96 11.34
C ARG A 177 -17.38 2.20 11.81
N ALA A 178 -16.42 1.44 11.31
CA ALA A 178 -15.01 1.58 11.66
C ALA A 178 -14.36 2.81 11.01
N HIS A 179 -14.98 3.37 9.98
CA HIS A 179 -14.47 4.50 9.23
C HIS A 179 -14.91 5.87 9.78
N VAL A 180 -15.85 5.90 10.72
CA VAL A 180 -16.46 7.14 11.26
C VAL A 180 -15.72 7.65 12.50
#